data_d8922103dd880711d966216ef7d1f63a
#
_entry.id   d8922103dd880711d966216ef7d1f63a
#
_cell.length_a   1.000
_cell.length_b   1.000
_cell.length_c   1.000
_cell.angle_alpha   90.00
_cell.angle_beta   90.00
_cell.angle_gamma   90.00
#
_symmetry.space_group_name_H-M   'P 1'
#
loop_
_entity.id
_entity.type
_entity.pdbx_description
1 polymer ?
#
loop_
_entity_poly.entity_id
_entity_poly.type
_entity_poly.pdbx_seq_one_letter_code
_entity_poly.pdbx_strand_id
1 'polypeptide(L)'
;MTIALYSLRGPPAGSRGRPAGYTQTARWADALGPCLADTLTVMMTNTSTSILVVDDEPQVVWMLQFSLEAEGYQTLSARDGRTALEEVREHHPRVVLLDIMMPVMDGWAFLEELQEIPEHERPRVIVVSARSSLRDRAKAAELGADAFVAKPFNVDDLLVVLHDVERTA
;
A
#
# COMPACT_ATOMS: atom_id res chain seq x y z
N MET A 1 30.20 7.35 -20.22
CA MET A 1 28.88 7.74 -20.71
C MET A 1 28.51 9.05 -20.00
N THR A 2 28.59 10.17 -20.74
CA THR A 2 28.56 11.52 -20.19
C THR A 2 27.13 12.01 -20.07
N ILE A 3 26.70 12.33 -18.85
CA ILE A 3 25.38 12.91 -18.58
C ILE A 3 25.50 14.44 -18.80
N ALA A 4 24.82 14.95 -19.81
CA ALA A 4 24.73 16.37 -20.10
C ALA A 4 23.79 17.06 -19.11
N LEU A 5 24.34 17.96 -18.29
CA LEU A 5 23.60 18.89 -17.43
C LEU A 5 22.98 19.99 -18.31
N TYR A 6 21.66 19.98 -18.47
CA TYR A 6 20.92 21.11 -19.05
C TYR A 6 20.70 22.19 -18.00
N SER A 7 21.38 23.32 -18.19
CA SER A 7 21.20 24.55 -17.41
C SER A 7 19.86 25.21 -17.77
N LEU A 8 18.94 25.31 -16.83
CA LEU A 8 17.68 26.04 -16.94
C LEU A 8 17.92 27.54 -16.72
N ARG A 9 18.26 28.28 -17.76
CA ARG A 9 18.11 29.73 -17.77
C ARG A 9 16.76 30.09 -18.41
N GLY A 10 15.87 30.70 -17.60
CA GLY A 10 14.58 31.19 -18.07
C GLY A 10 14.70 32.42 -18.98
N PRO A 11 13.71 32.66 -19.84
CA PRO A 11 13.70 33.84 -20.73
C PRO A 11 13.47 35.13 -19.97
N PRO A 12 13.91 36.31 -20.53
CA PRO A 12 13.85 37.60 -19.87
C PRO A 12 12.41 38.12 -19.74
N ALA A 13 12.17 38.88 -18.67
CA ALA A 13 10.90 39.51 -18.37
C ALA A 13 10.55 40.60 -19.38
N GLY A 14 9.43 40.42 -20.06
CA GLY A 14 8.81 41.42 -20.95
C GLY A 14 7.31 41.44 -20.74
N SER A 15 6.81 42.58 -20.30
CA SER A 15 5.46 42.94 -19.87
C SER A 15 4.34 42.66 -20.89
N ARG A 16 3.21 42.12 -20.43
CA ARG A 16 1.82 42.61 -20.57
C ARG A 16 0.79 41.56 -20.21
N GLY A 17 -0.14 41.94 -19.30
CA GLY A 17 -1.53 41.45 -19.27
C GLY A 17 -1.77 40.00 -18.89
N ARG A 18 -1.96 39.69 -17.61
CA ARG A 18 -2.51 38.44 -17.13
C ARG A 18 -4.04 38.43 -17.23
N PRO A 19 -4.69 37.47 -17.90
CA PRO A 19 -6.06 37.11 -17.56
C PRO A 19 -6.03 36.12 -16.36
N ALA A 20 -6.92 36.36 -15.40
CA ALA A 20 -7.08 35.55 -14.21
C ALA A 20 -7.61 34.16 -14.56
N GLY A 21 -7.02 33.11 -13.97
CA GLY A 21 -7.65 31.77 -13.92
C GLY A 21 -6.91 30.60 -14.54
N TYR A 22 -5.59 30.61 -14.70
CA TYR A 22 -4.84 29.44 -15.13
C TYR A 22 -3.93 28.95 -14.01
N THR A 23 -4.22 27.77 -13.50
CA THR A 23 -3.32 27.02 -12.61
C THR A 23 -2.07 26.57 -13.38
N GLN A 24 -0.91 26.68 -12.76
CA GLN A 24 0.43 26.47 -13.34
C GLN A 24 0.69 25.03 -13.83
N THR A 25 -0.23 24.11 -13.65
CA THR A 25 -0.13 22.69 -14.01
C THR A 25 -0.51 22.37 -15.47
N ALA A 26 -1.16 23.27 -16.19
CA ALA A 26 -1.64 22.99 -17.55
C ALA A 26 -0.63 23.31 -18.68
N ARG A 27 0.48 23.97 -18.41
CA ARG A 27 1.33 24.56 -19.45
C ARG A 27 2.43 23.66 -20.03
N TRP A 28 2.74 22.55 -19.40
CA TRP A 28 3.74 21.60 -19.89
C TRP A 28 3.09 20.40 -20.62
N ALA A 29 1.81 20.13 -20.36
CA ALA A 29 1.06 19.07 -21.03
C ALA A 29 0.81 19.39 -22.51
N ASP A 30 0.62 20.67 -22.86
CA ASP A 30 0.39 21.12 -24.24
C ASP A 30 1.66 21.14 -25.12
N ALA A 31 2.86 21.06 -24.50
CA ALA A 31 4.13 21.07 -25.20
C ALA A 31 4.65 19.67 -25.57
N LEU A 32 4.09 18.64 -25.00
CA LEU A 32 4.45 17.25 -25.24
C LEU A 32 3.30 16.62 -26.01
N GLY A 33 3.49 16.31 -27.29
CA GLY A 33 2.46 15.72 -28.17
C GLY A 33 1.75 14.51 -27.54
N PRO A 34 0.57 14.09 -28.04
CA PRO A 34 -0.36 13.13 -27.43
C PRO A 34 0.30 11.79 -27.05
N CYS A 35 1.36 11.39 -27.72
CA CYS A 35 2.05 10.13 -27.45
C CYS A 35 2.88 10.12 -26.15
N LEU A 36 3.31 11.30 -25.64
CA LEU A 36 4.06 11.41 -24.38
C LEU A 36 3.15 11.73 -23.18
N ALA A 37 2.00 12.36 -23.45
CA ALA A 37 0.98 12.62 -22.43
C ALA A 37 0.39 11.30 -21.90
N ASP A 38 0.12 10.32 -22.77
CA ASP A 38 -0.37 9.00 -22.37
C ASP A 38 0.67 8.22 -21.54
N THR A 39 1.95 8.31 -21.90
CA THR A 39 3.02 7.65 -21.16
C THR A 39 3.27 8.29 -19.79
N LEU A 40 3.17 9.62 -19.67
CA LEU A 40 3.28 10.33 -18.40
C LEU A 40 2.04 10.16 -17.52
N THR A 41 0.85 10.05 -18.12
CA THR A 41 -0.39 9.74 -17.39
C THR A 41 -0.32 8.33 -16.82
N VAL A 42 0.19 7.34 -17.56
CA VAL A 42 0.42 5.98 -17.05
C VAL A 42 1.49 5.95 -15.94
N MET A 43 2.51 6.81 -16.01
CA MET A 43 3.50 6.93 -14.93
C MET A 43 3.01 7.70 -13.70
N MET A 44 1.99 8.56 -13.84
CA MET A 44 1.39 9.32 -12.73
C MET A 44 0.17 8.63 -12.10
N THR A 45 -0.41 7.61 -12.74
CA THR A 45 -1.36 6.68 -12.12
C THR A 45 -0.62 5.52 -11.45
N ASN A 46 0.50 5.80 -10.81
CA ASN A 46 1.01 4.88 -9.81
C ASN A 46 0.05 4.97 -8.61
N THR A 47 -1.08 4.27 -8.70
CA THR A 47 -1.84 3.89 -7.52
C THR A 47 -0.94 2.93 -6.77
N SER A 48 0.03 3.50 -6.02
CA SER A 48 0.85 2.69 -5.15
C SER A 48 -0.12 1.98 -4.22
N THR A 49 -0.15 0.66 -4.29
CA THR A 49 -0.99 -0.16 -3.44
C THR A 49 -0.66 0.18 -2.00
N SER A 50 -1.66 0.58 -1.22
CA SER A 50 -1.49 0.83 0.21
C SER A 50 -1.62 -0.47 0.99
N ILE A 51 -0.66 -0.73 1.85
CA ILE A 51 -0.57 -1.93 2.68
C ILE A 51 -0.59 -1.52 4.15
N LEU A 52 -1.50 -2.10 4.93
CA LEU A 52 -1.53 -1.93 6.38
C LEU A 52 -0.78 -3.08 7.05
N VAL A 53 0.27 -2.75 7.79
CA VAL A 53 1.03 -3.71 8.61
C VAL A 53 0.51 -3.67 10.03
N VAL A 54 0.00 -4.81 10.52
CA VAL A 54 -0.61 -4.94 11.85
C VAL A 54 0.18 -5.95 12.67
N ASP A 55 0.98 -5.45 13.61
CA ASP A 55 1.86 -6.27 14.45
C ASP A 55 2.22 -5.46 15.70
N ASP A 56 2.22 -6.06 16.89
CA ASP A 56 2.56 -5.38 18.15
C ASP A 56 4.07 -5.23 18.36
N GLU A 57 4.89 -5.95 17.59
CA GLU A 57 6.35 -5.87 17.62
C GLU A 57 6.86 -4.72 16.71
N PRO A 58 7.35 -3.58 17.27
CA PRO A 58 7.77 -2.44 16.45
C PRO A 58 8.90 -2.75 15.47
N GLN A 59 9.74 -3.75 15.79
CA GLN A 59 10.84 -4.18 14.93
C GLN A 59 10.34 -4.88 13.67
N VAL A 60 9.29 -5.71 13.80
CA VAL A 60 8.64 -6.40 12.67
C VAL A 60 7.95 -5.37 11.79
N VAL A 61 7.19 -4.45 12.37
CA VAL A 61 6.54 -3.35 11.64
C VAL A 61 7.55 -2.54 10.85
N TRP A 62 8.63 -2.08 11.50
CA TRP A 62 9.66 -1.29 10.83
C TRP A 62 10.33 -2.04 9.67
N MET A 63 10.69 -3.30 9.88
CA MET A 63 11.32 -4.15 8.87
C MET A 63 10.39 -4.34 7.66
N LEU A 64 9.11 -4.64 7.91
CA LEU A 64 8.13 -4.83 6.83
C LEU A 64 7.88 -3.53 6.07
N GLN A 65 7.65 -2.42 6.76
CA GLN A 65 7.46 -1.12 6.10
C GLN A 65 8.67 -0.75 5.24
N PHE A 66 9.89 -0.85 5.77
CA PHE A 66 11.11 -0.56 5.02
C PHE A 66 11.23 -1.39 3.75
N SER A 67 10.91 -2.70 3.84
CA SER A 67 11.00 -3.60 2.69
C SER A 67 9.92 -3.33 1.65
N LEU A 68 8.68 -3.09 2.10
CA LEU A 68 7.55 -2.79 1.21
C LEU A 68 7.71 -1.43 0.50
N GLU A 69 8.18 -0.42 1.22
CA GLU A 69 8.45 0.91 0.65
C GLU A 69 9.58 0.87 -0.39
N ALA A 70 10.59 0.00 -0.20
CA ALA A 70 11.63 -0.23 -1.19
C ALA A 70 11.09 -0.83 -2.50
N GLU A 71 9.99 -1.60 -2.44
CA GLU A 71 9.27 -2.14 -3.61
C GLU A 71 8.23 -1.16 -4.18
N GLY A 72 8.09 0.03 -3.58
CA GLY A 72 7.21 1.09 -4.07
C GLY A 72 5.78 1.09 -3.51
N TYR A 73 5.51 0.28 -2.49
CA TYR A 73 4.23 0.30 -1.77
C TYR A 73 4.11 1.51 -0.84
N GLN A 74 2.89 1.97 -0.60
CA GLN A 74 2.59 2.86 0.51
C GLN A 74 2.25 2.03 1.74
N THR A 75 2.82 2.37 2.90
CA THR A 75 2.59 1.58 4.11
C THR A 75 1.89 2.39 5.19
N LEU A 76 0.94 1.73 5.86
CA LEU A 76 0.30 2.14 7.11
C LEU A 76 0.69 1.13 8.20
N SER A 77 0.51 1.47 9.46
CA SER A 77 0.76 0.52 10.55
C SER A 77 -0.20 0.66 11.71
N ALA A 78 -0.54 -0.47 12.32
CA ALA A 78 -1.30 -0.56 13.57
C ALA A 78 -0.64 -1.57 14.52
N ARG A 79 -0.85 -1.41 15.83
CA ARG A 79 -0.26 -2.29 16.86
C ARG A 79 -1.26 -3.22 17.54
N ASP A 80 -2.50 -3.13 17.17
CA ASP A 80 -3.60 -3.96 17.64
C ASP A 80 -4.75 -3.96 16.64
N GLY A 81 -5.67 -4.92 16.76
CA GLY A 81 -6.78 -5.07 15.84
C GLY A 81 -7.77 -3.90 15.85
N ARG A 82 -7.93 -3.18 16.98
CA ARG A 82 -8.83 -2.04 17.05
C ARG A 82 -8.32 -0.87 16.22
N THR A 83 -7.08 -0.50 16.43
CA THR A 83 -6.42 0.53 15.62
C THR A 83 -6.39 0.13 14.14
N ALA A 84 -6.17 -1.16 13.85
CA ALA A 84 -6.19 -1.66 12.48
C ALA A 84 -7.56 -1.49 11.79
N LEU A 85 -8.67 -1.71 12.51
CA LEU A 85 -10.03 -1.48 11.97
C LEU A 85 -10.30 0.01 11.69
N GLU A 86 -9.77 0.90 12.52
CA GLU A 86 -9.86 2.36 12.31
C GLU A 86 -9.09 2.75 11.03
N GLU A 87 -7.85 2.25 10.86
CA GLU A 87 -7.04 2.47 9.66
C GLU A 87 -7.71 1.93 8.39
N VAL A 88 -8.33 0.74 8.47
CA VAL A 88 -9.07 0.16 7.34
C VAL A 88 -10.23 1.05 6.91
N ARG A 89 -11.01 1.57 7.87
CA ARG A 89 -12.16 2.43 7.59
C ARG A 89 -11.79 3.82 7.08
N GLU A 90 -10.67 4.37 7.53
CA GLU A 90 -10.24 5.73 7.17
C GLU A 90 -9.44 5.76 5.86
N HIS A 91 -8.55 4.78 5.67
CA HIS A 91 -7.56 4.82 4.60
C HIS A 91 -7.81 3.79 3.48
N HIS A 92 -8.73 2.83 3.68
CA HIS A 92 -9.09 1.78 2.70
C HIS A 92 -7.85 1.09 2.08
N PRO A 93 -6.94 0.52 2.90
CA PRO A 93 -5.78 -0.19 2.36
C PRO A 93 -6.23 -1.37 1.51
N ARG A 94 -5.49 -1.68 0.44
CA ARG A 94 -5.82 -2.83 -0.42
C ARG A 94 -5.44 -4.17 0.21
N VAL A 95 -4.37 -4.19 0.98
CA VAL A 95 -3.88 -5.41 1.64
C VAL A 95 -3.59 -5.11 3.11
N VAL A 96 -3.87 -6.08 3.98
CA VAL A 96 -3.49 -6.08 5.40
C VAL A 96 -2.55 -7.26 5.64
N LEU A 97 -1.37 -6.98 6.18
CA LEU A 97 -0.47 -7.98 6.77
C LEU A 97 -0.80 -8.05 8.27
N LEU A 98 -1.35 -9.17 8.73
CA LEU A 98 -1.96 -9.29 10.06
C LEU A 98 -1.23 -10.30 10.93
N ASP A 99 -0.67 -9.86 12.06
CA ASP A 99 -0.33 -10.80 13.12
C ASP A 99 -1.58 -11.22 13.91
N ILE A 100 -1.55 -12.43 14.44
CA ILE A 100 -2.63 -12.99 15.27
C ILE A 100 -2.43 -12.65 16.75
N MET A 101 -1.18 -12.61 17.21
CA MET A 101 -0.86 -12.54 18.64
C MET A 101 -0.59 -11.09 19.07
N MET A 102 -1.66 -10.31 19.24
CA MET A 102 -1.57 -8.91 19.63
C MET A 102 -2.39 -8.62 20.88
N PRO A 103 -2.01 -7.57 21.67
CA PRO A 103 -2.80 -7.11 22.80
C PRO A 103 -4.07 -6.38 22.36
N VAL A 104 -4.96 -6.07 23.30
CA VAL A 104 -6.20 -5.32 23.14
C VAL A 104 -7.24 -6.05 22.30
N MET A 105 -6.99 -6.20 20.99
CA MET A 105 -7.76 -6.98 20.04
C MET A 105 -6.80 -7.86 19.24
N ASP A 106 -6.93 -9.16 19.35
CA ASP A 106 -6.10 -10.11 18.60
C ASP A 106 -6.53 -10.19 17.12
N GLY A 107 -5.69 -10.85 16.31
CA GLY A 107 -5.96 -10.97 14.87
C GLY A 107 -7.21 -11.79 14.53
N TRP A 108 -7.64 -12.70 15.41
CA TRP A 108 -8.89 -13.44 15.20
C TRP A 108 -10.10 -12.54 15.34
N ALA A 109 -10.16 -11.74 16.41
CA ALA A 109 -11.22 -10.78 16.62
C ALA A 109 -11.25 -9.70 15.51
N PHE A 110 -10.06 -9.27 15.03
CA PHE A 110 -9.97 -8.38 13.87
C PHE A 110 -10.61 -9.00 12.62
N LEU A 111 -10.30 -10.25 12.29
CA LEU A 111 -10.88 -10.96 11.14
C LEU A 111 -12.40 -11.11 11.27
N GLU A 112 -12.91 -11.40 12.47
CA GLU A 112 -14.34 -11.49 12.73
C GLU A 112 -15.04 -10.13 12.53
N GLU A 113 -14.50 -9.05 13.07
CA GLU A 113 -15.04 -7.69 12.92
C GLU A 113 -14.93 -7.19 11.46
N LEU A 114 -13.90 -7.61 10.72
CA LEU A 114 -13.73 -7.26 9.32
C LEU A 114 -14.87 -7.80 8.44
N GLN A 115 -15.53 -8.91 8.85
CA GLN A 115 -16.67 -9.47 8.12
C GLN A 115 -17.90 -8.56 8.16
N GLU A 116 -17.98 -7.61 9.10
CA GLU A 116 -19.07 -6.62 9.16
C GLU A 116 -18.93 -5.52 8.09
N ILE A 117 -17.74 -5.36 7.52
CA ILE A 117 -17.50 -4.44 6.40
C ILE A 117 -18.03 -5.08 5.11
N PRO A 118 -18.69 -4.35 4.20
CA PRO A 118 -19.12 -4.88 2.91
C PRO A 118 -17.95 -5.49 2.11
N GLU A 119 -18.17 -6.64 1.48
CA GLU A 119 -17.13 -7.42 0.82
C GLU A 119 -16.29 -6.60 -0.19
N HIS A 120 -16.94 -5.71 -0.93
CA HIS A 120 -16.28 -4.86 -1.93
C HIS A 120 -15.42 -3.72 -1.32
N GLU A 121 -15.51 -3.49 0.00
CA GLU A 121 -14.71 -2.50 0.73
C GLU A 121 -13.64 -3.17 1.60
N ARG A 122 -13.66 -4.51 1.70
CA ARG A 122 -12.69 -5.25 2.53
C ARG A 122 -11.33 -5.28 1.85
N PRO A 123 -10.25 -5.04 2.61
CA PRO A 123 -8.91 -5.33 2.15
C PRO A 123 -8.69 -6.84 2.00
N ARG A 124 -7.75 -7.24 1.19
CA ARG A 124 -7.19 -8.60 1.22
C ARG A 124 -6.38 -8.79 2.48
N VAL A 125 -6.44 -9.96 3.09
CA VAL A 125 -5.74 -10.21 4.35
C VAL A 125 -4.73 -11.36 4.19
N ILE A 126 -3.47 -11.07 4.49
CA ILE A 126 -2.40 -12.06 4.61
C ILE A 126 -2.06 -12.18 6.10
N VAL A 127 -2.36 -13.31 6.69
CA VAL A 127 -1.98 -13.59 8.08
C VAL A 127 -0.49 -13.91 8.16
N VAL A 128 0.24 -13.24 9.06
CA VAL A 128 1.69 -13.42 9.29
C VAL A 128 1.91 -13.74 10.75
N SER A 129 2.01 -15.02 11.13
CA SER A 129 2.00 -15.39 12.55
C SER A 129 2.94 -16.54 12.91
N ALA A 130 3.43 -16.52 14.16
CA ALA A 130 4.16 -17.63 14.76
C ALA A 130 3.25 -18.87 15.00
N ARG A 131 1.94 -18.66 15.15
CA ARG A 131 0.95 -19.76 15.24
C ARG A 131 0.61 -20.23 13.84
N SER A 132 1.19 -21.33 13.43
CA SER A 132 1.09 -21.82 12.04
C SER A 132 0.61 -23.27 11.92
N SER A 133 -0.12 -23.77 12.94
CA SER A 133 -0.70 -25.12 12.87
C SER A 133 -1.73 -25.21 11.71
N LEU A 134 -1.99 -26.45 11.25
CA LEU A 134 -3.04 -26.68 10.24
C LEU A 134 -4.40 -26.11 10.69
N ARG A 135 -4.68 -26.18 12.00
CA ARG A 135 -5.90 -25.65 12.58
C ARG A 135 -5.94 -24.12 12.51
N ASP A 136 -4.83 -23.45 12.80
CA ASP A 136 -4.75 -21.99 12.71
C ASP A 136 -4.92 -21.52 11.26
N ARG A 137 -4.31 -22.21 10.30
CA ARG A 137 -4.48 -21.93 8.86
C ARG A 137 -5.93 -22.14 8.39
N ALA A 138 -6.56 -23.22 8.82
CA ALA A 138 -7.97 -23.48 8.49
C ALA A 138 -8.87 -22.39 9.08
N LYS A 139 -8.67 -22.01 10.35
CA LYS A 139 -9.42 -20.92 10.99
C LYS A 139 -9.25 -19.59 10.28
N ALA A 140 -8.02 -19.25 9.87
CA ALA A 140 -7.77 -18.01 9.12
C ALA A 140 -8.55 -17.98 7.79
N ALA A 141 -8.53 -19.09 7.04
CA ALA A 141 -9.28 -19.22 5.78
C ALA A 141 -10.81 -19.14 6.01
N GLU A 142 -11.33 -19.78 7.06
CA GLU A 142 -12.75 -19.73 7.44
C GLU A 142 -13.19 -18.29 7.79
N LEU A 143 -12.29 -17.49 8.37
CA LEU A 143 -12.50 -16.09 8.70
C LEU A 143 -12.16 -15.12 7.54
N GLY A 144 -11.92 -15.64 6.33
CA GLY A 144 -11.76 -14.83 5.13
C GLY A 144 -10.36 -14.29 4.88
N ALA A 145 -9.32 -14.85 5.50
CA ALA A 145 -7.95 -14.54 5.13
C ALA A 145 -7.60 -15.15 3.76
N ASP A 146 -6.95 -14.37 2.90
CA ASP A 146 -6.59 -14.77 1.53
C ASP A 146 -5.32 -15.64 1.50
N ALA A 147 -4.39 -15.40 2.44
CA ALA A 147 -3.16 -16.16 2.55
C ALA A 147 -2.65 -16.25 4.00
N PHE A 148 -1.69 -17.15 4.21
CA PHE A 148 -1.07 -17.37 5.51
C PHE A 148 0.44 -17.60 5.39
N VAL A 149 1.24 -16.77 6.06
CA VAL A 149 2.69 -16.87 6.15
C VAL A 149 3.11 -17.16 7.58
N ALA A 150 3.93 -18.20 7.79
CA ALA A 150 4.41 -18.57 9.12
C ALA A 150 5.67 -17.75 9.49
N LYS A 151 5.73 -17.23 10.71
CA LYS A 151 6.97 -16.70 11.31
C LYS A 151 7.86 -17.85 11.82
N PRO A 152 9.20 -17.83 11.63
CA PRO A 152 9.94 -16.80 10.89
C PRO A 152 9.80 -16.97 9.36
N PHE A 153 9.74 -15.86 8.64
CA PHE A 153 9.60 -15.82 7.18
C PHE A 153 10.76 -15.05 6.54
N ASN A 154 10.97 -15.28 5.24
CA ASN A 154 11.80 -14.43 4.41
C ASN A 154 10.92 -13.34 3.78
N VAL A 155 11.41 -12.11 3.70
CA VAL A 155 10.68 -10.99 3.08
C VAL A 155 10.38 -11.27 1.60
N ASP A 156 11.32 -11.87 0.86
CA ASP A 156 11.12 -12.22 -0.55
C ASP A 156 9.94 -13.21 -0.72
N ASP A 157 9.82 -14.21 0.17
CA ASP A 157 8.70 -15.15 0.16
C ASP A 157 7.37 -14.46 0.46
N LEU A 158 7.35 -13.48 1.38
CA LEU A 158 6.18 -12.69 1.68
C LEU A 158 5.77 -11.82 0.49
N LEU A 159 6.72 -11.21 -0.22
CA LEU A 159 6.46 -10.41 -1.42
C LEU A 159 5.85 -11.27 -2.55
N VAL A 160 6.28 -12.50 -2.72
CA VAL A 160 5.66 -13.44 -3.68
C VAL A 160 4.20 -13.69 -3.33
N VAL A 161 3.89 -13.96 -2.05
CA VAL A 161 2.50 -14.17 -1.59
C VAL A 161 1.68 -12.90 -1.77
N LEU A 162 2.23 -11.73 -1.46
CA LEU A 162 1.59 -10.44 -1.63
C LEU A 162 1.18 -10.20 -3.10
N HIS A 163 2.12 -10.41 -4.03
CA HIS A 163 1.83 -10.26 -5.47
C HIS A 163 0.76 -11.23 -5.96
N ASP A 164 0.72 -12.46 -5.45
CA ASP A 164 -0.30 -13.43 -5.81
C ASP A 164 -1.69 -13.01 -5.32
N VAL A 165 -1.78 -12.49 -4.09
CA VAL A 165 -3.03 -11.98 -3.51
C VAL A 165 -3.53 -10.75 -4.27
N GLU A 166 -2.64 -9.83 -4.67
CA GLU A 166 -3.02 -8.65 -5.45
C GLU A 166 -3.56 -8.99 -6.85
N ARG A 167 -3.04 -10.03 -7.48
CA ARG A 167 -3.48 -10.46 -8.82
C ARG A 167 -4.86 -11.10 -8.85
N THR A 168 -5.33 -11.61 -7.71
CA THR A 168 -6.65 -12.23 -7.56
C THR A 168 -7.73 -11.26 -7.08
N ALA A 169 -7.39 -9.97 -6.94
CA ALA A 169 -8.28 -8.92 -6.46
C ALA A 169 -9.14 -8.30 -7.58
#